data_b051410571e9134430a0b6221618a72f
#
_entry.id   b051410571e9134430a0b6221618a72f
#
_cell.length_a   1.000
_cell.length_b   1.000
_cell.length_c   1.000
_cell.angle_alpha   90.00
_cell.angle_beta   90.00
_cell.angle_gamma   90.00
#
_symmetry.space_group_name_H-M   'P 1'
#
loop_
_entity.id
_entity.type
_entity.pdbx_description
1 polymer ?
#
loop_
_entity_poly.entity_id
_entity_poly.type
_entity_poly.pdbx_seq_one_letter_code
_entity_poly.pdbx_strand_id
1 'polypeptide(L)'
;TSHEIQKIETWDYEDLKDMVDMDAVDEFRKHALNPNHPCQRGSAQNPDIFFQAREACNPYYDALPAIVQEYMDKVNEKIGTDYKLFNYYGAADAEHVIIAMGSVCDTIEETIDYLVAAGKKVGVVKVRLYRPFSAEALINAIPETVKQISVLDRTKEPGSLGEPLYLDVVAALKGSRFESTPVFTGRYGLGSKDTTPAQIVAVYENTEKQRFTIGIVDDVTNLSLPVGAPLVTTPEGTINCKFWGLGA
;
A
#
# COMPACT_ATOMS: atom_id res chain seq x y z
N THR A 1 0.60 13.72 6.44
CA THR A 1 1.26 12.44 6.68
C THR A 1 2.77 12.57 6.79
N SER A 2 3.48 13.19 5.83
CA SER A 2 4.94 13.35 5.89
C SER A 2 5.41 14.35 6.96
N HIS A 3 4.50 15.08 7.59
CA HIS A 3 4.75 16.06 8.64
C HIS A 3 4.18 15.64 10.01
N GLU A 4 3.65 14.45 10.13
CA GLU A 4 3.20 13.91 11.40
C GLU A 4 4.38 13.39 12.21
N ILE A 5 4.35 13.70 13.51
CA ILE A 5 5.32 13.18 14.47
C ILE A 5 4.65 12.06 15.24
N GLN A 6 5.20 10.85 15.11
CA GLN A 6 4.71 9.68 15.83
C GLN A 6 5.80 9.14 16.73
N LYS A 7 5.40 8.64 17.90
CA LYS A 7 6.29 7.87 18.75
C LYS A 7 6.51 6.51 18.09
N ILE A 8 7.78 6.15 17.89
CA ILE A 8 8.17 4.84 17.37
C ILE A 8 9.00 4.11 18.43
N GLU A 9 8.92 2.80 18.42
CA GLU A 9 9.87 1.94 19.14
C GLU A 9 11.00 1.57 18.18
N THR A 10 12.21 1.60 18.67
CA THR A 10 13.39 1.20 17.91
C THR A 10 14.00 -0.04 18.56
N TRP A 11 14.47 -0.95 17.73
CA TRP A 11 15.18 -2.13 18.21
C TRP A 11 16.64 -1.81 18.48
N ASP A 12 17.24 -2.53 19.41
CA ASP A 12 18.67 -2.47 19.60
C ASP A 12 19.42 -3.41 18.64
N TYR A 13 20.75 -3.36 18.67
CA TYR A 13 21.57 -4.18 17.76
C TYR A 13 21.52 -5.67 18.09
N GLU A 14 21.24 -6.06 19.33
CA GLU A 14 21.12 -7.45 19.73
C GLU A 14 19.84 -8.06 19.12
N ASP A 15 18.75 -7.31 19.12
CA ASP A 15 17.52 -7.69 18.45
C ASP A 15 17.70 -7.89 16.94
N LEU A 16 18.45 -6.97 16.30
CA LEU A 16 18.71 -7.04 14.86
C LEU A 16 19.63 -8.20 14.48
N LYS A 17 20.57 -8.59 15.34
CA LYS A 17 21.46 -9.73 15.08
C LYS A 17 20.70 -11.05 14.87
N ASP A 18 19.62 -11.27 15.61
CA ASP A 18 18.82 -12.48 15.50
C ASP A 18 18.12 -12.60 14.14
N MET A 19 17.99 -11.48 13.41
CA MET A 19 17.32 -11.42 12.11
C MET A 19 18.28 -11.39 10.92
N VAL A 20 19.57 -11.10 11.16
CA VAL A 20 20.56 -10.99 10.08
C VAL A 20 21.03 -12.37 9.65
N ASP A 21 20.91 -12.68 8.36
CA ASP A 21 21.56 -13.81 7.73
C ASP A 21 23.05 -13.49 7.51
N MET A 22 23.89 -13.96 8.45
CA MET A 22 25.34 -13.72 8.41
C MET A 22 26.02 -14.47 7.26
N ASP A 23 25.48 -15.60 6.80
CA ASP A 23 26.03 -16.34 5.66
C ASP A 23 25.83 -15.52 4.37
N ALA A 24 24.66 -14.90 4.21
CA ALA A 24 24.40 -13.98 3.11
C ALA A 24 25.31 -12.73 3.16
N VAL A 25 25.54 -12.19 4.34
CA VAL A 25 26.48 -11.05 4.55
C VAL A 25 27.89 -11.45 4.16
N ASP A 26 28.36 -12.62 4.58
CA ASP A 26 29.71 -13.08 4.28
C ASP A 26 29.89 -13.43 2.78
N GLU A 27 28.87 -13.98 2.15
CA GLU A 27 28.87 -14.17 0.70
C GLU A 27 28.94 -12.84 -0.06
N PHE A 28 28.18 -11.84 0.38
CA PHE A 28 28.28 -10.48 -0.18
C PHE A 28 29.68 -9.89 -0.01
N ARG A 29 30.32 -10.07 1.16
CA ARG A 29 31.68 -9.57 1.45
C ARG A 29 32.76 -10.21 0.57
N LYS A 30 32.58 -11.48 0.13
CA LYS A 30 33.50 -12.15 -0.82
C LYS A 30 33.60 -11.42 -2.17
N HIS A 31 32.60 -10.59 -2.50
CA HIS A 31 32.62 -9.77 -3.70
C HIS A 31 33.34 -8.41 -3.51
N ALA A 32 33.96 -8.14 -2.37
CA ALA A 32 34.78 -6.96 -2.17
C ALA A 32 36.00 -6.97 -3.10
N LEU A 33 36.56 -5.78 -3.36
CA LEU A 33 37.79 -5.64 -4.17
C LEU A 33 38.92 -6.42 -3.50
N ASN A 34 39.37 -7.48 -4.15
CA ASN A 34 40.45 -8.32 -3.66
C ASN A 34 41.27 -8.81 -4.88
N PRO A 35 42.57 -8.43 -4.95
CA PRO A 35 43.43 -8.83 -6.08
C PRO A 35 43.63 -10.35 -6.21
N ASN A 36 43.50 -11.10 -5.10
CA ASN A 36 43.63 -12.55 -5.10
C ASN A 36 42.33 -13.26 -5.54
N HIS A 37 41.19 -12.59 -5.42
CA HIS A 37 39.87 -13.09 -5.80
C HIS A 37 39.09 -11.98 -6.53
N PRO A 38 39.48 -11.66 -7.78
CA PRO A 38 38.85 -10.56 -8.50
C PRO A 38 37.38 -10.87 -8.80
N CYS A 39 36.52 -9.92 -8.52
CA CYS A 39 35.10 -9.96 -8.85
C CYS A 39 34.77 -8.76 -9.76
N GLN A 40 34.26 -9.04 -10.94
CA GLN A 40 33.85 -8.00 -11.86
C GLN A 40 32.47 -7.46 -11.47
N ARG A 41 32.36 -6.15 -11.32
CA ARG A 41 31.11 -5.44 -11.09
C ARG A 41 30.92 -4.37 -12.13
N GLY A 42 29.76 -4.39 -12.77
CA GLY A 42 29.44 -3.45 -13.82
C GLY A 42 30.23 -3.70 -15.09
N SER A 43 29.54 -3.81 -16.17
CA SER A 43 30.09 -3.89 -17.51
C SER A 43 29.17 -3.15 -18.45
N ALA A 44 29.70 -2.64 -19.56
CA ALA A 44 28.88 -2.23 -20.68
C ALA A 44 28.23 -3.47 -21.29
N GLN A 45 26.90 -3.48 -21.36
CA GLN A 45 26.13 -4.55 -21.97
C GLN A 45 25.53 -4.07 -23.27
N ASN A 46 25.92 -4.72 -24.37
CA ASN A 46 25.43 -4.42 -25.70
C ASN A 46 24.18 -5.27 -26.05
N PRO A 47 23.54 -5.06 -27.21
CA PRO A 47 22.35 -5.80 -27.62
C PRO A 47 22.48 -7.32 -27.62
N ASP A 48 23.70 -7.84 -27.69
CA ASP A 48 24.01 -9.28 -27.69
C ASP A 48 23.79 -9.95 -26.32
N ILE A 49 23.92 -9.21 -25.19
CA ILE A 49 23.86 -9.77 -23.84
C ILE A 49 22.88 -9.06 -22.90
N PHE A 50 22.52 -7.81 -23.19
CA PHE A 50 21.72 -6.99 -22.24
C PHE A 50 20.35 -7.62 -21.93
N PHE A 51 19.63 -8.08 -22.96
CA PHE A 51 18.30 -8.63 -22.78
C PHE A 51 18.32 -9.92 -21.95
N GLN A 52 19.25 -10.84 -22.26
CA GLN A 52 19.43 -12.06 -21.49
C GLN A 52 19.80 -11.78 -20.03
N ALA A 53 20.67 -10.79 -19.79
CA ALA A 53 21.04 -10.39 -18.44
C ALA A 53 19.84 -9.81 -17.66
N ARG A 54 18.94 -9.06 -18.34
CA ARG A 54 17.70 -8.55 -17.73
C ARG A 54 16.73 -9.67 -17.38
N GLU A 55 16.58 -10.68 -18.23
CA GLU A 55 15.73 -11.84 -17.94
C GLU A 55 16.32 -12.73 -16.83
N ALA A 56 17.63 -12.86 -16.75
CA ALA A 56 18.31 -13.67 -15.75
C ALA A 56 18.09 -13.19 -14.30
N CYS A 57 17.60 -11.99 -14.08
CA CYS A 57 17.28 -11.48 -12.74
C CYS A 57 15.88 -11.89 -12.25
N ASN A 58 15.00 -12.42 -13.12
CA ASN A 58 13.63 -12.77 -12.77
C ASN A 58 13.52 -13.69 -11.55
N PRO A 59 14.31 -14.80 -11.42
CA PRO A 59 14.19 -15.68 -10.26
C PRO A 59 14.43 -15.00 -8.91
N TYR A 60 15.26 -13.96 -8.87
CA TYR A 60 15.48 -13.18 -7.64
C TYR A 60 14.23 -12.37 -7.24
N TYR A 61 13.57 -11.75 -8.22
CA TYR A 61 12.31 -11.03 -7.97
C TYR A 61 11.17 -11.97 -7.62
N ASP A 62 11.10 -13.15 -8.26
CA ASP A 62 10.08 -14.16 -7.99
C ASP A 62 10.19 -14.73 -6.56
N ALA A 63 11.40 -14.83 -6.02
CA ALA A 63 11.64 -15.29 -4.65
C ALA A 63 11.34 -14.24 -3.57
N LEU A 64 11.40 -12.94 -3.90
CA LEU A 64 11.30 -11.85 -2.93
C LEU A 64 10.01 -11.85 -2.11
N PRO A 65 8.80 -12.08 -2.65
CA PRO A 65 7.58 -12.08 -1.85
C PRO A 65 7.63 -13.06 -0.68
N ALA A 66 8.13 -14.28 -0.91
CA ALA A 66 8.27 -15.29 0.13
C ALA A 66 9.30 -14.89 1.19
N ILE A 67 10.44 -14.34 0.77
CA ILE A 67 11.49 -13.86 1.68
C ILE A 67 10.96 -12.70 2.53
N VAL A 68 10.27 -11.74 1.92
CA VAL A 68 9.70 -10.60 2.66
C VAL A 68 8.66 -11.07 3.66
N GLN A 69 7.78 -12.03 3.29
CA GLN A 69 6.80 -12.58 4.22
C GLN A 69 7.48 -13.30 5.40
N GLU A 70 8.53 -14.09 5.16
CA GLU A 70 9.29 -14.73 6.21
C GLU A 70 9.84 -13.72 7.24
N TYR A 71 10.41 -12.61 6.77
CA TYR A 71 10.90 -11.57 7.66
C TYR A 71 9.78 -10.79 8.36
N MET A 72 8.65 -10.56 7.69
CA MET A 72 7.46 -10.01 8.35
C MET A 72 6.98 -10.93 9.49
N ASP A 73 7.01 -12.25 9.28
CA ASP A 73 6.61 -13.22 10.31
C ASP A 73 7.57 -13.21 11.51
N LYS A 74 8.88 -13.10 11.28
CA LYS A 74 9.87 -12.91 12.35
C LYS A 74 9.62 -11.62 13.15
N VAL A 75 9.28 -10.52 12.46
CA VAL A 75 8.89 -9.26 13.10
C VAL A 75 7.62 -9.43 13.92
N ASN A 76 6.60 -10.07 13.35
CA ASN A 76 5.32 -10.32 14.02
C ASN A 76 5.50 -11.13 15.31
N GLU A 77 6.33 -12.17 15.27
CA GLU A 77 6.66 -12.97 16.44
C GLU A 77 7.35 -12.15 17.54
N LYS A 78 8.28 -11.26 17.15
CA LYS A 78 9.07 -10.49 18.09
C LYS A 78 8.30 -9.38 18.79
N ILE A 79 7.39 -8.70 18.09
CA ILE A 79 6.69 -7.51 18.62
C ILE A 79 5.15 -7.63 18.64
N GLY A 80 4.60 -8.80 18.30
CA GLY A 80 3.16 -9.06 18.38
C GLY A 80 2.32 -8.32 17.34
N THR A 81 2.87 -8.10 16.15
CA THR A 81 2.16 -7.51 15.00
C THR A 81 1.60 -8.59 14.06
N ASP A 82 0.91 -8.20 12.98
CA ASP A 82 0.35 -9.12 11.97
C ASP A 82 0.72 -8.71 10.54
N TYR A 83 1.93 -8.20 10.34
CA TYR A 83 2.38 -7.76 9.02
C TYR A 83 2.34 -8.89 7.98
N LYS A 84 1.74 -8.57 6.82
CA LYS A 84 1.66 -9.43 5.64
C LYS A 84 1.94 -8.58 4.41
N LEU A 85 2.19 -9.21 3.27
CA LEU A 85 2.39 -8.50 2.00
C LEU A 85 1.17 -7.61 1.67
N PHE A 86 -0.02 -8.11 2.01
CA PHE A 86 -1.30 -7.40 1.96
C PHE A 86 -2.07 -7.69 3.24
N ASN A 87 -2.37 -6.67 4.03
CA ASN A 87 -3.19 -6.80 5.23
C ASN A 87 -4.63 -6.38 4.96
N TYR A 88 -5.57 -7.21 5.32
CA TYR A 88 -6.98 -6.86 5.34
C TYR A 88 -7.38 -6.29 6.71
N TYR A 89 -8.24 -5.26 6.69
CA TYR A 89 -8.90 -4.70 7.87
C TYR A 89 -10.35 -4.35 7.58
N GLY A 90 -11.30 -4.68 8.46
CA GLY A 90 -12.71 -4.33 8.34
C GLY A 90 -13.66 -5.50 8.59
N ALA A 91 -14.89 -5.40 8.09
CA ALA A 91 -15.91 -6.42 8.24
C ALA A 91 -15.50 -7.72 7.54
N ALA A 92 -15.65 -8.86 8.22
CA ALA A 92 -15.32 -10.17 7.66
C ALA A 92 -16.14 -10.52 6.40
N ASP A 93 -17.33 -9.94 6.28
CA ASP A 93 -18.26 -10.09 5.18
C ASP A 93 -18.37 -8.78 4.35
N ALA A 94 -17.26 -8.05 4.21
CA ALA A 94 -17.24 -6.80 3.46
C ALA A 94 -17.72 -6.99 2.02
N GLU A 95 -18.54 -6.06 1.57
CA GLU A 95 -19.07 -6.01 0.20
C GLU A 95 -18.36 -4.93 -0.64
N HIS A 96 -17.79 -3.91 0.00
CA HIS A 96 -16.98 -2.89 -0.65
C HIS A 96 -15.61 -2.79 0.04
N VAL A 97 -14.55 -2.96 -0.73
CA VAL A 97 -13.17 -2.90 -0.23
C VAL A 97 -12.40 -1.79 -0.93
N ILE A 98 -11.69 -0.97 -0.14
CA ILE A 98 -10.67 -0.06 -0.66
C ILE A 98 -9.33 -0.82 -0.71
N ILE A 99 -8.54 -0.61 -1.77
CA ILE A 99 -7.13 -1.03 -1.83
C ILE A 99 -6.29 0.23 -1.88
N ALA A 100 -5.39 0.38 -0.91
CA ALA A 100 -4.53 1.55 -0.78
C ALA A 100 -3.19 1.21 -0.15
N MET A 101 -2.23 2.13 -0.21
CA MET A 101 -0.93 2.00 0.45
C MET A 101 -0.54 3.28 1.18
N GLY A 102 0.29 3.11 2.21
CA GLY A 102 0.85 4.21 2.99
C GLY A 102 -0.12 4.76 4.03
N SER A 103 0.15 5.96 4.51
CA SER A 103 -0.49 6.56 5.68
C SER A 103 -1.99 6.86 5.53
N VAL A 104 -2.54 6.90 4.32
CA VAL A 104 -4.00 7.01 4.14
C VAL A 104 -4.74 5.83 4.74
N CYS A 105 -4.07 4.67 4.88
CA CYS A 105 -4.67 3.48 5.47
C CYS A 105 -5.13 3.71 6.91
N ASP A 106 -4.42 4.52 7.70
CA ASP A 106 -4.80 4.84 9.08
C ASP A 106 -6.14 5.61 9.12
N THR A 107 -6.29 6.62 8.25
CA THR A 107 -7.58 7.35 8.10
C THR A 107 -8.70 6.44 7.60
N ILE A 108 -8.38 5.48 6.72
CA ILE A 108 -9.36 4.53 6.22
C ILE A 108 -9.80 3.57 7.36
N GLU A 109 -8.89 3.07 8.17
CA GLU A 109 -9.21 2.17 9.29
C GLU A 109 -10.11 2.85 10.32
N GLU A 110 -9.78 4.06 10.75
CA GLU A 110 -10.67 4.84 11.64
C GLU A 110 -12.07 5.05 11.04
N THR A 111 -12.14 5.29 9.73
CA THR A 111 -13.43 5.44 9.04
C THR A 111 -14.19 4.10 8.97
N ILE A 112 -13.48 3.00 8.76
CA ILE A 112 -14.08 1.66 8.76
C ILE A 112 -14.67 1.34 10.12
N ASP A 113 -13.99 1.63 11.22
CA ASP A 113 -14.51 1.39 12.57
C ASP A 113 -15.85 2.10 12.79
N TYR A 114 -15.93 3.36 12.37
CA TYR A 114 -17.20 4.10 12.42
C TYR A 114 -18.29 3.46 11.54
N LEU A 115 -17.97 3.08 10.31
CA LEU A 115 -18.93 2.52 9.36
C LEU A 115 -19.39 1.12 9.77
N VAL A 116 -18.48 0.27 10.26
CA VAL A 116 -18.80 -1.08 10.73
C VAL A 116 -19.65 -1.03 11.98
N ALA A 117 -19.37 -0.10 12.91
CA ALA A 117 -20.23 0.16 14.06
C ALA A 117 -21.65 0.59 13.65
N ALA A 118 -21.79 1.26 12.50
CA ALA A 118 -23.08 1.60 11.88
C ALA A 118 -23.68 0.46 11.01
N GLY A 119 -23.12 -0.74 11.05
CA GLY A 119 -23.61 -1.92 10.32
C GLY A 119 -23.24 -1.97 8.83
N LYS A 120 -22.28 -1.18 8.38
CA LYS A 120 -21.80 -1.21 6.99
C LYS A 120 -20.78 -2.33 6.80
N LYS A 121 -20.82 -2.98 5.62
CA LYS A 121 -19.94 -4.08 5.22
C LYS A 121 -18.80 -3.58 4.36
N VAL A 122 -17.83 -2.95 5.01
CA VAL A 122 -16.70 -2.29 4.36
C VAL A 122 -15.37 -2.77 4.92
N GLY A 123 -14.31 -2.65 4.11
CA GLY A 123 -12.97 -3.02 4.52
C GLY A 123 -11.90 -2.39 3.64
N VAL A 124 -10.64 -2.54 4.05
CA VAL A 124 -9.47 -2.10 3.29
C VAL A 124 -8.45 -3.23 3.18
N VAL A 125 -7.82 -3.34 2.01
CA VAL A 125 -6.59 -4.09 1.82
C VAL A 125 -5.43 -3.09 1.76
N LYS A 126 -4.55 -3.18 2.76
CA LYS A 126 -3.33 -2.36 2.87
C LYS A 126 -2.21 -3.04 2.10
N VAL A 127 -1.67 -2.37 1.08
CA VAL A 127 -0.52 -2.86 0.30
C VAL A 127 0.75 -2.52 1.06
N ARG A 128 1.47 -3.53 1.55
CA ARG A 128 2.76 -3.36 2.23
C ARG A 128 3.95 -3.68 1.32
N LEU A 129 3.83 -4.69 0.48
CA LEU A 129 4.80 -4.96 -0.58
C LEU A 129 4.21 -4.63 -1.95
N TYR A 130 4.60 -3.47 -2.50
CA TYR A 130 4.13 -3.04 -3.81
C TYR A 130 4.94 -3.68 -4.96
N ARG A 131 6.24 -3.89 -4.78
CA ARG A 131 7.13 -4.53 -5.75
C ARG A 131 8.10 -5.51 -5.07
N PRO A 132 8.20 -6.75 -5.56
CA PRO A 132 7.38 -7.36 -6.61
C PRO A 132 5.92 -7.51 -6.20
N PHE A 133 4.99 -7.34 -7.15
CA PHE A 133 3.56 -7.43 -6.86
C PHE A 133 3.10 -8.89 -6.86
N SER A 134 2.60 -9.37 -5.73
CA SER A 134 2.07 -10.73 -5.61
C SER A 134 0.56 -10.74 -5.82
N ALA A 135 0.13 -11.16 -7.01
CA ALA A 135 -1.29 -11.31 -7.33
C ALA A 135 -2.00 -12.32 -6.40
N GLU A 136 -1.35 -13.44 -6.11
CA GLU A 136 -1.87 -14.47 -5.21
C GLU A 136 -2.11 -13.92 -3.80
N ALA A 137 -1.13 -13.22 -3.23
CA ALA A 137 -1.26 -12.64 -1.89
C ALA A 137 -2.37 -11.58 -1.83
N LEU A 138 -2.51 -10.75 -2.87
CA LEU A 138 -3.63 -9.79 -2.97
C LEU A 138 -4.98 -10.51 -3.01
N ILE A 139 -5.15 -11.50 -3.89
CA ILE A 139 -6.40 -12.25 -4.05
C ILE A 139 -6.81 -12.93 -2.74
N ASN A 140 -5.82 -13.48 -2.01
CA ASN A 140 -6.05 -14.14 -0.72
C ASN A 140 -6.42 -13.15 0.40
N ALA A 141 -6.00 -11.90 0.30
CA ALA A 141 -6.35 -10.86 1.27
C ALA A 141 -7.76 -10.27 1.08
N ILE A 142 -8.37 -10.43 -0.09
CA ILE A 142 -9.70 -9.88 -0.39
C ILE A 142 -10.78 -10.85 0.11
N PRO A 143 -11.77 -10.39 0.94
CA PRO A 143 -12.91 -11.22 1.34
C PRO A 143 -13.73 -11.72 0.14
N GLU A 144 -14.24 -12.95 0.24
CA GLU A 144 -15.01 -13.58 -0.86
C GLU A 144 -16.36 -12.88 -1.15
N THR A 145 -16.85 -12.12 -0.20
CA THR A 145 -18.13 -11.40 -0.26
C THR A 145 -18.07 -10.09 -1.04
N VAL A 146 -16.87 -9.69 -1.49
CA VAL A 146 -16.65 -8.39 -2.14
C VAL A 146 -17.42 -8.29 -3.46
N LYS A 147 -18.18 -7.19 -3.59
CA LYS A 147 -18.98 -6.84 -4.77
C LYS A 147 -18.41 -5.65 -5.52
N GLN A 148 -17.57 -4.83 -4.88
CA GLN A 148 -16.92 -3.67 -5.46
C GLN A 148 -15.57 -3.44 -4.82
N ILE A 149 -14.60 -3.03 -5.63
CA ILE A 149 -13.26 -2.62 -5.19
C ILE A 149 -13.03 -1.16 -5.64
N SER A 150 -12.51 -0.34 -4.72
CA SER A 150 -12.02 1.01 -5.04
C SER A 150 -10.53 1.10 -4.77
N VAL A 151 -9.73 1.35 -5.79
CA VAL A 151 -8.28 1.51 -5.65
C VAL A 151 -7.95 2.99 -5.52
N LEU A 152 -7.22 3.36 -4.47
CA LEU A 152 -6.80 4.73 -4.21
C LEU A 152 -5.32 4.92 -4.51
N ASP A 153 -5.00 5.79 -5.44
CA ASP A 153 -3.66 6.17 -5.83
C ASP A 153 -3.36 7.64 -5.46
N ARG A 154 -2.23 7.88 -4.79
CA ARG A 154 -1.74 9.23 -4.49
C ARG A 154 -0.84 9.74 -5.62
N THR A 155 -1.27 9.54 -6.84
CA THR A 155 -0.58 9.99 -8.05
C THR A 155 -1.58 10.27 -9.16
N LYS A 156 -1.12 10.90 -10.21
CA LYS A 156 -1.86 11.07 -11.46
C LYS A 156 -0.91 10.85 -12.62
N GLU A 157 -1.23 9.87 -13.45
CA GLU A 157 -0.52 9.56 -14.70
C GLU A 157 -1.28 10.17 -15.88
N PRO A 158 -0.91 11.37 -16.36
CA PRO A 158 -1.62 12.01 -17.47
C PRO A 158 -1.59 11.15 -18.73
N GLY A 159 -2.78 10.87 -19.27
CA GLY A 159 -2.93 10.07 -20.50
C GLY A 159 -2.93 8.56 -20.28
N SER A 160 -2.69 8.06 -19.06
CA SER A 160 -2.81 6.64 -18.74
C SER A 160 -4.27 6.18 -18.65
N LEU A 161 -4.49 4.89 -18.84
CA LEU A 161 -5.79 4.24 -18.63
C LEU A 161 -6.19 4.20 -17.16
N GLY A 162 -5.24 4.24 -16.25
CA GLY A 162 -5.43 4.27 -14.80
C GLY A 162 -4.12 4.59 -14.10
N GLU A 163 -4.19 4.75 -12.79
CA GLU A 163 -3.03 4.99 -11.96
C GLU A 163 -2.27 3.67 -11.66
N PRO A 164 -1.01 3.72 -11.24
CA PRO A 164 -0.17 2.52 -11.15
C PRO A 164 -0.74 1.39 -10.29
N LEU A 165 -1.20 1.67 -9.08
CA LEU A 165 -1.76 0.62 -8.22
C LEU A 165 -3.05 0.04 -8.81
N TYR A 166 -3.91 0.89 -9.36
CA TYR A 166 -5.13 0.44 -10.03
C TYR A 166 -4.83 -0.52 -11.17
N LEU A 167 -3.85 -0.21 -12.03
CA LEU A 167 -3.49 -1.06 -13.16
C LEU A 167 -2.94 -2.42 -12.71
N ASP A 168 -2.12 -2.44 -11.65
CA ASP A 168 -1.61 -3.69 -11.07
C ASP A 168 -2.74 -4.53 -10.46
N VAL A 169 -3.67 -3.90 -9.75
CA VAL A 169 -4.83 -4.60 -9.17
C VAL A 169 -5.69 -5.21 -10.28
N VAL A 170 -6.05 -4.44 -11.30
CA VAL A 170 -6.85 -4.95 -12.43
C VAL A 170 -6.15 -6.12 -13.12
N ALA A 171 -4.82 -6.01 -13.35
CA ALA A 171 -4.04 -7.08 -13.95
C ALA A 171 -4.01 -8.34 -13.05
N ALA A 172 -3.84 -8.17 -11.75
CA ALA A 172 -3.79 -9.27 -10.77
C ALA A 172 -5.15 -10.00 -10.63
N LEU A 173 -6.27 -9.28 -10.76
CA LEU A 173 -7.60 -9.87 -10.63
C LEU A 173 -8.06 -10.63 -11.88
N LYS A 174 -7.41 -10.43 -13.01
CA LYS A 174 -7.74 -11.12 -14.25
C LYS A 174 -7.52 -12.64 -14.12
N GLY A 175 -8.54 -13.44 -14.48
CA GLY A 175 -8.52 -14.89 -14.31
C GLY A 175 -8.74 -15.38 -12.88
N SER A 176 -8.96 -14.48 -11.92
CA SER A 176 -9.28 -14.83 -10.53
C SER A 176 -10.79 -14.90 -10.29
N ARG A 177 -11.16 -15.31 -9.06
CA ARG A 177 -12.57 -15.28 -8.61
C ARG A 177 -13.18 -13.87 -8.59
N PHE A 178 -12.37 -12.83 -8.68
CA PHE A 178 -12.80 -11.43 -8.68
C PHE A 178 -12.75 -10.77 -10.08
N GLU A 179 -12.52 -11.52 -11.15
CA GLU A 179 -12.40 -10.97 -12.51
C GLU A 179 -13.61 -10.13 -12.94
N SER A 180 -14.80 -10.51 -12.52
CA SER A 180 -16.05 -9.79 -12.83
C SER A 180 -16.40 -8.71 -11.79
N THR A 181 -15.61 -8.54 -10.72
CA THR A 181 -15.89 -7.54 -9.70
C THR A 181 -15.54 -6.15 -10.24
N PRO A 182 -16.46 -5.17 -10.17
CA PRO A 182 -16.16 -3.80 -10.59
C PRO A 182 -14.99 -3.21 -9.78
N VAL A 183 -13.99 -2.68 -10.49
CA VAL A 183 -12.82 -2.02 -9.88
C VAL A 183 -12.82 -0.55 -10.29
N PHE A 184 -12.96 0.33 -9.30
CA PHE A 184 -12.97 1.78 -9.48
C PHE A 184 -11.59 2.36 -9.16
N THR A 185 -11.23 3.46 -9.82
CA THR A 185 -9.95 4.15 -9.59
C THR A 185 -10.17 5.56 -9.04
N GLY A 186 -9.59 5.82 -7.87
CA GLY A 186 -9.66 7.10 -7.18
C GLY A 186 -8.29 7.76 -6.98
N ARG A 187 -8.22 9.06 -7.19
CA ARG A 187 -7.03 9.86 -6.92
C ARG A 187 -7.24 10.72 -5.69
N TYR A 188 -6.22 10.80 -4.85
CA TYR A 188 -6.25 11.58 -3.62
C TYR A 188 -4.88 12.19 -3.29
N GLY A 189 -4.85 13.16 -2.39
CA GLY A 189 -3.68 13.57 -1.62
C GLY A 189 -2.51 14.16 -2.41
N LEU A 190 -2.67 14.53 -3.70
CA LEU A 190 -1.61 15.17 -4.47
C LEU A 190 -1.25 16.52 -3.86
N GLY A 191 0.04 16.87 -3.87
CA GLY A 191 0.53 18.10 -3.27
C GLY A 191 0.31 18.16 -1.75
N SER A 192 0.31 17.02 -1.07
CA SER A 192 0.05 16.89 0.37
C SER A 192 -1.34 17.37 0.80
N LYS A 193 -2.33 17.30 -0.08
CA LYS A 193 -3.73 17.60 0.25
C LYS A 193 -4.23 16.59 1.28
N ASP A 194 -4.86 17.08 2.33
CA ASP A 194 -5.43 16.26 3.39
C ASP A 194 -6.52 15.33 2.86
N THR A 195 -6.59 14.14 3.46
CA THR A 195 -7.64 13.16 3.22
C THR A 195 -8.40 12.95 4.53
N THR A 196 -9.71 13.23 4.52
CA THR A 196 -10.55 13.18 5.73
C THR A 196 -11.43 11.94 5.78
N PRO A 197 -11.88 11.52 6.97
CA PRO A 197 -12.84 10.42 7.10
C PRO A 197 -14.10 10.60 6.26
N ALA A 198 -14.64 11.82 6.16
CA ALA A 198 -15.81 12.11 5.34
C ALA A 198 -15.56 11.86 3.83
N GLN A 199 -14.34 12.10 3.35
CA GLN A 199 -13.96 11.76 1.98
C GLN A 199 -13.86 10.24 1.76
N ILE A 200 -13.40 9.49 2.76
CA ILE A 200 -13.37 8.02 2.72
C ILE A 200 -14.78 7.44 2.74
N VAL A 201 -15.69 8.02 3.54
CA VAL A 201 -17.12 7.65 3.47
C VAL A 201 -17.66 7.84 2.06
N ALA A 202 -17.36 8.97 1.40
CA ALA A 202 -17.80 9.21 0.03
C ALA A 202 -17.25 8.16 -0.96
N VAL A 203 -16.05 7.62 -0.74
CA VAL A 203 -15.53 6.50 -1.55
C VAL A 203 -16.36 5.24 -1.36
N TYR A 204 -16.72 4.88 -0.12
CA TYR A 204 -17.56 3.69 0.14
C TYR A 204 -19.00 3.85 -0.36
N GLU A 205 -19.50 5.08 -0.45
CA GLU A 205 -20.84 5.39 -0.98
C GLU A 205 -20.87 5.51 -2.51
N ASN A 206 -19.71 5.58 -3.16
CA ASN A 206 -19.61 5.72 -4.61
C ASN A 206 -19.92 4.40 -5.34
N THR A 207 -21.03 4.34 -6.03
CA THR A 207 -21.46 3.21 -6.85
C THR A 207 -21.50 3.53 -8.36
N GLU A 208 -21.21 4.77 -8.74
CA GLU A 208 -21.44 5.26 -10.11
C GLU A 208 -20.16 5.71 -10.83
N LYS A 209 -19.32 6.51 -10.15
CA LYS A 209 -18.13 7.08 -10.76
C LYS A 209 -16.98 6.09 -10.74
N GLN A 210 -16.76 5.37 -11.83
CA GLN A 210 -15.65 4.42 -11.97
C GLN A 210 -14.27 5.09 -11.88
N ARG A 211 -14.18 6.37 -12.29
CA ARG A 211 -13.01 7.23 -12.12
C ARG A 211 -13.41 8.43 -11.29
N PHE A 212 -12.72 8.66 -10.20
CA PHE A 212 -13.07 9.74 -9.30
C PHE A 212 -11.86 10.39 -8.64
N THR A 213 -12.10 11.52 -8.01
CA THR A 213 -11.15 12.21 -7.13
C THR A 213 -11.81 12.51 -5.79
N ILE A 214 -11.01 12.60 -4.73
CA ILE A 214 -11.40 13.14 -3.43
C ILE A 214 -10.43 14.23 -3.02
N GLY A 215 -10.91 15.23 -2.27
CA GLY A 215 -10.09 16.34 -1.78
C GLY A 215 -10.04 17.57 -2.69
N ILE A 216 -10.73 17.59 -3.82
CA ILE A 216 -10.87 18.76 -4.70
C ILE A 216 -12.21 19.41 -4.43
N VAL A 217 -12.22 20.73 -4.16
CA VAL A 217 -13.45 21.51 -3.89
C VAL A 217 -13.93 22.21 -5.15
N ASP A 218 -13.02 22.82 -5.91
CA ASP A 218 -13.26 23.50 -7.19
C ASP A 218 -13.02 22.52 -8.36
N ASP A 219 -13.92 21.56 -8.51
CA ASP A 219 -13.77 20.43 -9.43
C ASP A 219 -14.05 20.83 -10.88
N VAL A 220 -12.97 21.10 -11.62
CA VAL A 220 -13.05 21.44 -13.06
C VAL A 220 -13.27 20.23 -13.98
N THR A 221 -13.13 19.01 -13.47
CA THR A 221 -13.24 17.77 -14.25
C THR A 221 -14.56 17.04 -14.02
N ASN A 222 -15.32 17.42 -13.02
CA ASN A 222 -16.54 16.76 -12.56
C ASN A 222 -16.34 15.30 -12.10
N LEU A 223 -15.10 14.97 -11.65
CA LEU A 223 -14.73 13.65 -11.15
C LEU A 223 -14.78 13.56 -9.64
N SER A 224 -14.80 14.67 -8.91
CA SER A 224 -14.83 14.67 -7.45
C SER A 224 -16.12 14.04 -6.92
N LEU A 225 -15.96 13.24 -5.87
CA LEU A 225 -17.10 12.71 -5.14
C LEU A 225 -17.69 13.80 -4.25
N PRO A 226 -19.02 13.87 -4.13
CA PRO A 226 -19.67 14.74 -3.15
C PRO A 226 -19.30 14.24 -1.75
N VAL A 227 -18.86 15.17 -0.89
CA VAL A 227 -18.48 14.86 0.49
C VAL A 227 -19.57 15.39 1.41
N GLY A 228 -20.04 14.53 2.31
CA GLY A 228 -21.03 14.89 3.33
C GLY A 228 -20.47 15.80 4.42
N ALA A 229 -21.21 15.95 5.52
CA ALA A 229 -20.77 16.70 6.68
C ALA A 229 -19.44 16.16 7.24
N PRO A 230 -18.58 17.02 7.82
CA PRO A 230 -17.36 16.56 8.48
C PRO A 230 -17.65 15.45 9.50
N LEU A 231 -16.91 14.35 9.39
CA LEU A 231 -16.97 13.24 10.33
C LEU A 231 -15.81 13.36 11.31
N VAL A 232 -16.10 13.38 12.59
CA VAL A 232 -15.11 13.37 13.66
C VAL A 232 -14.98 11.93 14.18
N THR A 233 -13.85 11.32 13.95
CA THR A 233 -13.50 9.97 14.42
C THR A 233 -12.62 10.02 15.68
N THR A 234 -12.24 11.20 16.11
CA THR A 234 -11.34 11.41 17.25
C THR A 234 -11.93 10.87 18.53
N PRO A 235 -11.24 10.04 19.31
CA PRO A 235 -11.74 9.50 20.57
C PRO A 235 -12.07 10.61 21.59
N GLU A 236 -13.04 10.32 22.47
CA GLU A 236 -13.39 11.22 23.57
C GLU A 236 -12.17 11.49 24.47
N GLY A 237 -11.97 12.73 24.89
CA GLY A 237 -10.82 13.14 25.71
C GLY A 237 -9.57 13.55 24.91
N THR A 238 -9.59 13.45 23.58
CA THR A 238 -8.47 13.94 22.75
C THR A 238 -8.39 15.46 22.80
N ILE A 239 -7.19 15.99 23.07
CA ILE A 239 -6.91 17.43 23.06
C ILE A 239 -6.33 17.82 21.71
N ASN A 240 -7.06 18.60 20.94
CA ASN A 240 -6.59 19.15 19.68
C ASN A 240 -5.94 20.52 19.92
N CYS A 241 -4.68 20.68 19.49
CA CYS A 241 -3.96 21.94 19.57
C CYS A 241 -3.58 22.44 18.18
N LYS A 242 -3.70 23.73 17.95
CA LYS A 242 -3.23 24.40 16.73
C LYS A 242 -2.21 25.46 17.07
N PHE A 243 -1.00 25.31 16.55
CA PHE A 243 0.08 26.27 16.76
C PHE A 243 0.23 27.15 15.51
N TRP A 244 0.34 28.45 15.73
CA TRP A 244 0.58 29.42 14.67
C TRP A 244 1.99 29.98 14.83
N GLY A 245 2.79 29.96 13.75
CA GLY A 245 4.14 30.51 13.74
C GLY A 245 4.40 31.32 12.48
N LEU A 246 5.40 32.20 12.52
CA LEU A 246 5.90 32.93 11.37
C LEU A 246 7.07 32.13 10.77
N GLY A 247 6.82 31.53 9.61
CA GLY A 247 7.81 30.71 8.90
C GLY A 247 7.85 29.25 9.36
N ALA A 248 8.47 28.41 8.55
CA ALA A 248 8.75 27.02 8.80
C ALA A 248 10.27 26.82 8.90
#